data_c118a30eaaff11cbf26a9a08c7a1a6ca
#
_entry.id   c118a30eaaff11cbf26a9a08c7a1a6ca
#
_cell.length_a   1.000
_cell.length_b   1.000
_cell.length_c   1.000
_cell.angle_alpha   90.00
_cell.angle_beta   90.00
_cell.angle_gamma   90.00
#
_symmetry.space_group_name_H-M   'P 1'
#
loop_
_entity.id
_entity.type
_entity.pdbx_description
1 polymer ?
#
loop_
_entity_poly.entity_id
_entity_poly.type
_entity_poly.pdbx_seq_one_letter_code
_entity_poly.pdbx_strand_id
1 'polypeptide(L)'
;MGVGDWAKPLLKNNPNLDEIIPCNAPWHNKQNCRFPANSPKTFLEGIFYVFFSKESRYISSRMFTHGIDILGSRQGSWLMQRAKIPNRFGVKGYAGGDNWCTKYIDYKEEKKVAEAGLEFLSLMNAEVEIDPRPTIYLTENETTEAEVSWGEKFSSTKRIVLAPGGGFPEKCWGNNNFTKLTKLLLKNKHYQLCIIGSKEDKNRILANDSTRLTNLCGELNLRQSAAMVSLADFVVCNTSLCMHLAGAFSIPSLTLLGEWYDSAELHQKQWGYPESTVKGKELKAFRNQTCSVSEAYELILLGLEQSNSQN
;
A
#
# COMPACT_ATOMS: atom_id res chain seq x y z
N MET A 1 -2.92 -6.01 -17.27
CA MET A 1 -2.15 -5.11 -16.37
C MET A 1 -0.75 -5.66 -16.15
N GLY A 2 0.31 -4.83 -16.28
CA GLY A 2 1.71 -5.22 -16.02
C GLY A 2 2.10 -4.92 -14.57
N VAL A 3 2.55 -5.93 -13.81
CA VAL A 3 2.99 -5.79 -12.41
C VAL A 3 4.11 -6.75 -12.08
N GLY A 4 4.91 -6.44 -11.05
CA GLY A 4 5.88 -7.40 -10.51
C GLY A 4 5.21 -8.64 -9.94
N ASP A 5 5.86 -9.79 -10.06
CA ASP A 5 5.29 -11.07 -9.62
C ASP A 5 4.88 -11.09 -8.15
N TRP A 6 5.58 -10.35 -7.31
CA TRP A 6 5.27 -10.23 -5.89
C TRP A 6 3.91 -9.56 -5.62
N ALA A 7 3.41 -8.71 -6.52
CA ALA A 7 2.13 -8.00 -6.35
C ALA A 7 0.95 -8.73 -7.03
N LYS A 8 1.22 -9.67 -7.95
CA LYS A 8 0.18 -10.42 -8.68
C LYS A 8 -0.91 -11.03 -7.80
N PRO A 9 -0.58 -11.62 -6.63
CA PRO A 9 -1.60 -12.21 -5.78
C PRO A 9 -2.72 -11.26 -5.40
N LEU A 10 -2.42 -9.97 -5.16
CA LEU A 10 -3.44 -8.98 -4.77
C LEU A 10 -4.41 -8.62 -5.89
N LEU A 11 -4.03 -8.85 -7.15
CA LEU A 11 -4.86 -8.57 -8.32
C LEU A 11 -5.71 -9.78 -8.76
N LYS A 12 -5.53 -10.93 -8.13
CA LYS A 12 -6.29 -12.14 -8.45
C LYS A 12 -7.79 -11.92 -8.20
N ASN A 13 -8.60 -12.54 -9.04
CA ASN A 13 -10.07 -12.46 -9.00
C ASN A 13 -10.64 -11.05 -9.31
N ASN A 14 -9.84 -10.11 -9.78
CA ASN A 14 -10.35 -8.80 -10.19
C ASN A 14 -11.09 -8.94 -11.54
N PRO A 15 -12.42 -8.72 -11.57
CA PRO A 15 -13.21 -8.91 -12.78
C PRO A 15 -12.93 -7.85 -13.86
N ASN A 16 -12.22 -6.77 -13.50
CA ASN A 16 -11.86 -5.68 -14.42
C ASN A 16 -10.49 -5.91 -15.10
N LEU A 17 -9.85 -7.06 -14.87
CA LEU A 17 -8.55 -7.39 -15.45
C LEU A 17 -8.64 -8.68 -16.28
N ASP A 18 -8.50 -8.56 -17.59
CA ASP A 18 -8.47 -9.70 -18.49
C ASP A 18 -7.18 -10.51 -18.32
N GLU A 19 -6.07 -9.83 -18.00
CA GLU A 19 -4.76 -10.46 -17.87
C GLU A 19 -3.84 -9.71 -16.93
N ILE A 20 -3.07 -10.45 -16.14
CA ILE A 20 -1.99 -9.94 -15.30
C ILE A 20 -0.66 -10.39 -15.89
N ILE A 21 0.08 -9.46 -16.48
CA ILE A 21 1.36 -9.72 -17.15
C ILE A 21 2.49 -9.55 -16.14
N PRO A 22 3.40 -10.53 -15.97
CA PRO A 22 4.62 -10.32 -15.20
C PRO A 22 5.43 -9.16 -15.78
N CYS A 23 5.80 -8.21 -14.93
CA CYS A 23 6.65 -7.09 -15.32
C CYS A 23 7.65 -6.84 -14.18
N ASN A 24 8.71 -7.70 -14.16
CA ASN A 24 9.74 -7.69 -13.11
C ASN A 24 10.88 -6.73 -13.47
N ALA A 25 10.50 -5.50 -13.80
CA ALA A 25 11.44 -4.46 -14.20
C ALA A 25 12.45 -4.14 -13.09
N PRO A 26 13.76 -3.97 -13.41
CA PRO A 26 14.81 -3.74 -12.42
C PRO A 26 14.80 -2.33 -11.82
N TRP A 27 13.97 -1.45 -12.30
CA TRP A 27 13.78 -0.10 -11.74
C TRP A 27 12.53 -0.05 -10.85
N HIS A 28 12.48 0.84 -9.89
CA HIS A 28 11.37 1.07 -8.95
C HIS A 28 10.98 -0.09 -8.02
N ASN A 29 11.66 -1.23 -8.08
CA ASN A 29 11.31 -2.37 -7.26
C ASN A 29 12.53 -2.94 -6.53
N LYS A 30 12.54 -2.83 -5.22
CA LYS A 30 13.61 -3.40 -4.37
C LYS A 30 13.80 -4.90 -4.55
N GLN A 31 12.74 -5.62 -4.86
CA GLN A 31 12.76 -7.08 -5.04
C GLN A 31 13.58 -7.47 -6.29
N ASN A 32 13.54 -6.63 -7.33
CA ASN A 32 14.18 -6.90 -8.61
C ASN A 32 15.43 -6.06 -8.87
N CYS A 33 15.70 -5.04 -8.05
CA CYS A 33 16.92 -4.25 -8.14
C CYS A 33 18.12 -5.03 -7.62
N ARG A 34 19.09 -5.32 -8.49
CA ARG A 34 20.38 -5.92 -8.12
C ARG A 34 21.40 -4.87 -7.64
N PHE A 35 21.21 -3.63 -8.02
CA PHE A 35 22.08 -2.50 -7.72
C PHE A 35 21.26 -1.34 -7.14
N PRO A 36 21.90 -0.32 -6.54
CA PRO A 36 21.18 0.86 -6.06
C PRO A 36 20.31 1.48 -7.16
N ALA A 37 19.10 1.90 -6.81
CA ALA A 37 18.05 2.32 -7.76
C ALA A 37 18.52 3.37 -8.78
N ASN A 38 19.37 4.32 -8.36
CA ASN A 38 19.86 5.41 -9.23
C ASN A 38 21.26 5.14 -9.80
N SER A 39 21.76 3.89 -9.76
CA SER A 39 23.09 3.58 -10.27
C SER A 39 23.09 3.44 -11.80
N PRO A 40 24.20 3.75 -12.47
CA PRO A 40 24.36 3.47 -13.91
C PRO A 40 24.14 2.01 -14.26
N LYS A 41 24.45 1.09 -13.36
CA LYS A 41 24.23 -0.36 -13.56
C LYS A 41 22.75 -0.69 -13.63
N THR A 42 21.92 -0.15 -12.72
CA THR A 42 20.45 -0.32 -12.75
C THR A 42 19.86 0.28 -14.03
N PHE A 43 20.38 1.41 -14.49
CA PHE A 43 19.98 2.00 -15.76
C PHE A 43 20.28 1.08 -16.95
N LEU A 44 21.48 0.50 -17.02
CA LEU A 44 21.86 -0.47 -18.05
C LEU A 44 20.99 -1.73 -17.99
N GLU A 45 20.73 -2.27 -16.80
CA GLU A 45 19.78 -3.39 -16.64
C GLU A 45 18.39 -3.03 -17.14
N GLY A 46 17.95 -1.80 -16.90
CA GLY A 46 16.69 -1.28 -17.45
C GLY A 46 16.65 -1.27 -18.97
N ILE A 47 17.73 -0.86 -19.63
CA ILE A 47 17.85 -0.94 -21.10
C ILE A 47 17.77 -2.40 -21.56
N PHE A 48 18.56 -3.30 -20.96
CA PHE A 48 18.51 -4.71 -21.29
C PHE A 48 17.11 -5.30 -21.12
N TYR A 49 16.43 -4.96 -20.02
CA TYR A 49 15.07 -5.40 -19.78
C TYR A 49 14.12 -4.95 -20.88
N VAL A 50 14.12 -3.66 -21.22
CA VAL A 50 13.24 -3.09 -22.25
C VAL A 50 13.45 -3.75 -23.62
N PHE A 51 14.69 -4.04 -24.01
CA PHE A 51 14.98 -4.54 -25.35
C PHE A 51 15.00 -6.06 -25.48
N PHE A 52 15.37 -6.78 -24.42
CA PHE A 52 15.73 -8.21 -24.52
C PHE A 52 14.97 -9.12 -23.55
N SER A 53 14.20 -8.60 -22.58
CA SER A 53 13.45 -9.46 -21.65
C SER A 53 12.34 -10.25 -22.34
N LYS A 54 11.96 -11.37 -21.75
CA LYS A 54 10.82 -12.17 -22.21
C LYS A 54 9.52 -11.39 -22.04
N GLU A 55 9.39 -10.65 -20.94
CA GLU A 55 8.23 -9.81 -20.65
C GLU A 55 8.06 -8.69 -21.69
N SER A 56 9.13 -7.99 -22.04
CA SER A 56 9.08 -6.96 -23.09
C SER A 56 8.65 -7.53 -24.45
N ARG A 57 9.18 -8.69 -24.82
CA ARG A 57 8.77 -9.38 -26.06
C ARG A 57 7.31 -9.82 -26.02
N TYR A 58 6.86 -10.33 -24.87
CA TYR A 58 5.48 -10.72 -24.68
C TYR A 58 4.54 -9.53 -24.81
N ILE A 59 4.82 -8.41 -24.11
CA ILE A 59 4.03 -7.16 -24.22
C ILE A 59 3.97 -6.70 -25.67
N SER A 60 5.10 -6.74 -26.41
CA SER A 60 5.14 -6.37 -27.82
C SER A 60 4.28 -7.26 -28.72
N SER A 61 4.19 -8.56 -28.43
CA SER A 61 3.40 -9.51 -29.22
C SER A 61 1.89 -9.34 -29.02
N ARG A 62 1.47 -8.69 -27.93
CA ARG A 62 0.04 -8.47 -27.60
C ARG A 62 -0.61 -7.34 -28.42
N MET A 63 0.18 -6.52 -29.10
CA MET A 63 -0.30 -5.43 -29.97
C MET A 63 -1.32 -4.51 -29.26
N PHE A 64 -1.03 -4.11 -28.02
CA PHE A 64 -1.88 -3.20 -27.29
C PHE A 64 -2.05 -1.87 -28.01
N THR A 65 -3.26 -1.32 -28.02
CA THR A 65 -3.56 -0.01 -28.63
C THR A 65 -3.29 1.15 -27.67
N HIS A 66 -3.39 0.90 -26.35
CA HIS A 66 -3.17 1.88 -25.29
C HIS A 66 -2.24 1.32 -24.22
N GLY A 67 -1.36 2.15 -23.71
CA GLY A 67 -0.48 1.83 -22.59
C GLY A 67 -0.41 3.01 -21.62
N ILE A 68 -0.50 2.71 -20.31
CA ILE A 68 -0.43 3.71 -19.25
C ILE A 68 0.72 3.32 -18.33
N ASP A 69 1.68 4.22 -18.10
CA ASP A 69 2.67 4.12 -17.03
C ASP A 69 2.31 5.04 -15.87
N ILE A 70 1.61 4.50 -14.88
CA ILE A 70 1.20 5.23 -13.68
C ILE A 70 2.35 5.60 -12.75
N LEU A 71 3.51 4.92 -12.88
CA LEU A 71 4.72 5.25 -12.11
C LEU A 71 5.49 6.42 -12.71
N GLY A 72 5.18 6.82 -13.94
CA GLY A 72 5.80 7.95 -14.61
C GLY A 72 7.30 7.77 -14.85
N SER A 73 7.75 6.55 -15.12
CA SER A 73 9.16 6.24 -15.32
C SER A 73 9.59 6.38 -16.79
N ARG A 74 10.82 6.86 -17.00
CA ARG A 74 11.43 6.90 -18.33
C ARG A 74 11.46 5.51 -18.97
N GLN A 75 11.85 4.50 -18.22
CA GLN A 75 11.96 3.13 -18.71
C GLN A 75 10.59 2.52 -19.02
N GLY A 76 9.53 2.85 -18.27
CA GLY A 76 8.16 2.46 -18.58
C GLY A 76 7.69 3.04 -19.90
N SER A 77 7.96 4.32 -20.15
CA SER A 77 7.65 4.95 -21.45
C SER A 77 8.44 4.32 -22.62
N TRP A 78 9.70 3.95 -22.41
CA TRP A 78 10.50 3.18 -23.40
C TRP A 78 9.93 1.81 -23.67
N LEU A 79 9.49 1.09 -22.65
CA LEU A 79 8.87 -0.23 -22.81
C LEU A 79 7.63 -0.14 -23.70
N MET A 80 6.76 0.84 -23.46
CA MET A 80 5.57 1.09 -24.29
C MET A 80 5.94 1.46 -25.72
N GLN A 81 6.96 2.31 -25.92
CA GLN A 81 7.48 2.66 -27.25
C GLN A 81 8.06 1.45 -27.96
N ARG A 82 8.87 0.64 -27.26
CA ARG A 82 9.48 -0.59 -27.81
C ARG A 82 8.41 -1.61 -28.20
N ALA A 83 7.33 -1.70 -27.45
CA ALA A 83 6.18 -2.54 -27.75
C ALA A 83 5.31 -1.99 -28.89
N LYS A 84 5.66 -0.84 -29.48
CA LYS A 84 4.93 -0.17 -30.57
C LYS A 84 3.49 0.18 -30.22
N ILE A 85 3.21 0.44 -28.94
CA ILE A 85 1.89 0.88 -28.49
C ILE A 85 1.62 2.28 -29.07
N PRO A 86 0.56 2.51 -29.86
CA PRO A 86 0.35 3.80 -30.51
C PRO A 86 -0.02 4.91 -29.53
N ASN A 87 -0.90 4.62 -28.57
CA ASN A 87 -1.35 5.59 -27.56
C ASN A 87 -0.65 5.31 -26.23
N ARG A 88 0.31 6.14 -25.87
CA ARG A 88 1.15 5.96 -24.67
C ARG A 88 0.93 7.13 -23.72
N PHE A 89 0.53 6.82 -22.49
CA PHE A 89 0.20 7.78 -21.45
C PHE A 89 1.22 7.67 -20.31
N GLY A 90 1.73 8.80 -19.86
CA GLY A 90 2.73 8.85 -18.80
C GLY A 90 2.57 10.06 -17.89
N VAL A 91 3.56 10.29 -17.02
CA VAL A 91 3.58 11.40 -16.06
C VAL A 91 4.75 12.31 -16.37
N LYS A 92 4.48 13.61 -16.55
CA LYS A 92 5.50 14.65 -16.73
C LYS A 92 5.90 15.26 -15.40
N GLY A 93 7.18 15.56 -15.25
CA GLY A 93 7.69 16.29 -14.08
C GLY A 93 8.04 15.41 -12.88
N TYR A 94 8.02 14.09 -13.02
CA TYR A 94 8.41 13.14 -11.95
C TYR A 94 9.70 12.37 -12.29
N ALA A 95 9.63 11.34 -13.10
CA ALA A 95 10.77 10.46 -13.38
C ALA A 95 11.06 10.29 -14.89
N GLY A 96 10.67 11.27 -15.70
CA GLY A 96 10.86 11.31 -17.15
C GLY A 96 9.92 10.36 -17.91
N GLY A 97 8.80 10.00 -17.31
CA GLY A 97 7.78 9.13 -17.91
C GLY A 97 7.05 9.72 -19.12
N ASP A 98 7.20 11.01 -19.36
CA ASP A 98 6.64 11.71 -20.52
C ASP A 98 7.49 11.55 -21.79
N ASN A 99 8.77 11.19 -21.70
CA ASN A 99 9.75 11.26 -22.80
C ASN A 99 9.32 10.53 -24.10
N TRP A 100 8.64 9.41 -23.98
CA TRP A 100 8.20 8.58 -25.12
C TRP A 100 6.69 8.37 -25.14
N CYS A 101 5.96 9.18 -24.39
CA CYS A 101 4.50 9.15 -24.36
C CYS A 101 3.91 10.08 -25.42
N THR A 102 2.69 9.76 -25.85
CA THR A 102 1.91 10.58 -26.79
C THR A 102 1.07 11.63 -26.06
N LYS A 103 0.69 11.33 -24.83
CA LYS A 103 0.01 12.22 -23.90
C LYS A 103 0.52 11.98 -22.48
N TYR A 104 0.38 12.95 -21.60
CA TYR A 104 0.80 12.86 -20.21
C TYR A 104 -0.08 13.70 -19.30
N ILE A 105 -0.10 13.32 -18.02
CA ILE A 105 -0.58 14.16 -16.92
C ILE A 105 0.61 14.86 -16.27
N ASP A 106 0.40 16.03 -15.68
CA ASP A 106 1.44 16.75 -14.94
C ASP A 106 1.51 16.21 -13.51
N TYR A 107 2.73 15.92 -13.04
CA TYR A 107 2.95 15.58 -11.64
C TYR A 107 2.68 16.78 -10.74
N LYS A 108 1.87 16.59 -9.71
CA LYS A 108 1.58 17.59 -8.68
C LYS A 108 1.78 16.94 -7.32
N GLU A 109 2.76 17.41 -6.58
CA GLU A 109 3.12 16.83 -5.27
C GLU A 109 1.95 16.85 -4.27
N GLU A 110 1.14 17.89 -4.33
CA GLU A 110 0.00 18.04 -3.41
C GLU A 110 -1.25 17.24 -3.81
N LYS A 111 -1.24 16.59 -4.97
CA LYS A 111 -2.40 15.86 -5.44
C LYS A 111 -2.46 14.46 -4.84
N LYS A 112 -3.67 14.00 -4.51
CA LYS A 112 -3.88 12.61 -4.09
C LYS A 112 -3.48 11.67 -5.22
N VAL A 113 -2.61 10.70 -4.93
CA VAL A 113 -2.02 9.81 -5.95
C VAL A 113 -3.09 8.98 -6.67
N ALA A 114 -4.11 8.53 -5.96
CA ALA A 114 -5.21 7.79 -6.56
C ALA A 114 -6.04 8.66 -7.54
N GLU A 115 -6.31 9.92 -7.20
CA GLU A 115 -6.99 10.87 -8.08
C GLU A 115 -6.15 11.23 -9.31
N ALA A 116 -4.82 11.40 -9.13
CA ALA A 116 -3.92 11.61 -10.25
C ALA A 116 -3.96 10.44 -11.25
N GLY A 117 -4.10 9.20 -10.75
CA GLY A 117 -4.29 8.03 -11.59
C GLY A 117 -5.56 8.07 -12.44
N LEU A 118 -6.64 8.70 -11.96
CA LEU A 118 -7.89 8.85 -12.71
C LEU A 118 -7.80 9.91 -13.83
N GLU A 119 -6.87 10.85 -13.76
CA GLU A 119 -6.67 11.83 -14.85
C GLU A 119 -6.31 11.19 -16.19
N PHE A 120 -5.73 9.98 -16.18
CA PHE A 120 -5.50 9.24 -17.42
C PHE A 120 -6.79 8.92 -18.18
N LEU A 121 -7.91 8.76 -17.50
CA LEU A 121 -9.21 8.51 -18.12
C LEU A 121 -9.67 9.73 -18.94
N SER A 122 -9.46 10.94 -18.41
CA SER A 122 -9.77 12.19 -19.15
C SER A 122 -8.93 12.32 -20.42
N LEU A 123 -7.66 11.89 -20.39
CA LEU A 123 -6.81 11.86 -21.60
C LEU A 123 -7.33 10.88 -22.66
N MET A 124 -8.12 9.91 -22.27
CA MET A 124 -8.77 8.93 -23.15
C MET A 124 -10.21 9.30 -23.50
N ASN A 125 -10.67 10.51 -23.16
CA ASN A 125 -12.03 10.99 -23.29
C ASN A 125 -13.06 10.09 -22.56
N ALA A 126 -12.65 9.53 -21.42
CA ALA A 126 -13.52 8.78 -20.52
C ALA A 126 -13.75 9.59 -19.23
N GLU A 127 -14.99 9.69 -18.82
CA GLU A 127 -15.39 10.26 -17.54
C GLU A 127 -15.93 9.13 -16.67
N VAL A 128 -15.39 8.98 -15.47
CA VAL A 128 -15.83 7.98 -14.51
C VAL A 128 -15.86 8.63 -13.13
N GLU A 129 -17.02 8.60 -12.51
CA GLU A 129 -17.18 8.98 -11.11
C GLU A 129 -17.00 7.71 -10.27
N ILE A 130 -15.78 7.56 -9.70
CA ILE A 130 -15.44 6.44 -8.82
C ILE A 130 -14.69 6.96 -7.61
N ASP A 131 -14.87 6.29 -6.49
CA ASP A 131 -14.03 6.51 -5.32
C ASP A 131 -12.59 6.06 -5.62
N PRO A 132 -11.60 6.96 -5.54
CA PRO A 132 -10.22 6.67 -5.90
C PRO A 132 -9.52 5.83 -4.81
N ARG A 133 -9.89 4.57 -4.68
CA ARG A 133 -9.25 3.61 -3.73
C ARG A 133 -8.84 2.32 -4.42
N PRO A 134 -7.87 1.57 -3.87
CA PRO A 134 -7.57 0.23 -4.36
C PRO A 134 -8.77 -0.71 -4.13
N THR A 135 -8.93 -1.69 -5.01
CA THR A 135 -9.94 -2.73 -4.87
C THR A 135 -9.28 -4.11 -4.83
N ILE A 136 -9.70 -4.95 -3.88
CA ILE A 136 -9.21 -6.31 -3.71
C ILE A 136 -10.41 -7.25 -3.62
N TYR A 137 -10.39 -8.28 -4.45
CA TYR A 137 -11.48 -9.25 -4.55
C TYR A 137 -11.07 -10.55 -3.83
N LEU A 138 -11.47 -10.70 -2.59
CA LEU A 138 -11.28 -11.91 -1.80
C LEU A 138 -12.37 -12.93 -2.13
N THR A 139 -12.05 -14.21 -2.00
CA THR A 139 -13.02 -15.31 -2.04
C THR A 139 -13.58 -15.56 -0.66
N GLU A 140 -14.75 -16.19 -0.58
CA GLU A 140 -15.35 -16.64 0.68
C GLU A 140 -14.41 -17.55 1.47
N ASN A 141 -13.68 -18.43 0.79
CA ASN A 141 -12.70 -19.31 1.42
C ASN A 141 -11.57 -18.53 2.10
N GLU A 142 -11.02 -17.50 1.44
CA GLU A 142 -9.97 -16.68 2.01
C GLU A 142 -10.45 -15.90 3.25
N THR A 143 -11.70 -15.45 3.23
CA THR A 143 -12.32 -14.79 4.38
C THR A 143 -12.56 -15.77 5.52
N THR A 144 -13.06 -16.97 5.22
CA THR A 144 -13.27 -18.03 6.21
C THR A 144 -11.95 -18.48 6.85
N GLU A 145 -10.88 -18.67 6.08
CA GLU A 145 -9.56 -18.99 6.61
C GLU A 145 -9.01 -17.89 7.52
N ALA A 146 -9.27 -16.64 7.19
CA ALA A 146 -8.88 -15.50 8.03
C ALA A 146 -9.70 -15.45 9.33
N GLU A 147 -11.01 -15.76 9.28
CA GLU A 147 -11.82 -15.90 10.49
C GLU A 147 -11.25 -16.96 11.44
N VAL A 148 -10.89 -18.14 10.93
CA VAL A 148 -10.24 -19.19 11.71
C VAL A 148 -8.91 -18.72 12.30
N SER A 149 -8.12 -17.97 11.53
CA SER A 149 -6.83 -17.44 11.97
C SER A 149 -6.95 -16.36 13.06
N TRP A 150 -8.04 -15.57 13.02
CA TRP A 150 -8.38 -14.63 14.09
C TRP A 150 -8.77 -15.36 15.37
N GLY A 151 -9.36 -16.53 15.26
CA GLY A 151 -9.99 -17.25 16.36
C GLY A 151 -11.41 -16.75 16.66
N GLU A 152 -12.01 -17.29 17.69
CA GLU A 152 -13.40 -17.01 18.06
C GLU A 152 -13.61 -15.51 18.39
N LYS A 153 -14.60 -14.89 17.74
CA LYS A 153 -15.01 -13.50 18.00
C LYS A 153 -16.19 -13.51 18.98
N PHE A 154 -15.95 -13.01 20.18
CA PHE A 154 -17.06 -12.76 21.11
C PHE A 154 -17.86 -11.52 20.67
N SER A 155 -19.16 -11.50 20.93
CA SER A 155 -20.10 -10.48 20.44
C SER A 155 -19.74 -9.02 20.72
N SER A 156 -18.90 -8.76 21.72
CA SER A 156 -18.44 -7.43 22.11
C SER A 156 -16.96 -7.15 21.77
N THR A 157 -16.29 -8.08 21.05
CA THR A 157 -14.84 -7.97 20.80
C THR A 157 -14.55 -7.14 19.55
N LYS A 158 -13.63 -6.18 19.65
CA LYS A 158 -13.07 -5.42 18.54
C LYS A 158 -11.74 -6.02 18.10
N ARG A 159 -11.62 -6.31 16.81
CA ARG A 159 -10.43 -6.87 16.16
C ARG A 159 -9.54 -5.74 15.66
N ILE A 160 -8.32 -5.65 16.15
CA ILE A 160 -7.36 -4.61 15.76
C ILE A 160 -6.13 -5.26 15.12
N VAL A 161 -5.84 -4.89 13.88
CA VAL A 161 -4.60 -5.27 13.19
C VAL A 161 -3.50 -4.29 13.54
N LEU A 162 -2.32 -4.81 13.87
CA LEU A 162 -1.09 -4.05 14.10
C LEU A 162 -0.06 -4.44 13.04
N ALA A 163 0.42 -3.48 12.25
CA ALA A 163 1.44 -3.69 11.22
C ALA A 163 2.67 -2.81 11.44
N PRO A 164 3.62 -3.26 12.29
CA PRO A 164 4.77 -2.46 12.71
C PRO A 164 5.89 -2.38 11.67
N GLY A 165 5.78 -3.14 10.59
CA GLY A 165 6.76 -3.18 9.50
C GLY A 165 6.69 -1.98 8.56
N GLY A 166 7.76 -1.76 7.80
CA GLY A 166 7.82 -0.74 6.77
C GLY A 166 9.03 -0.95 5.86
N GLY A 167 9.03 -0.28 4.71
CA GLY A 167 10.08 -0.43 3.71
C GLY A 167 11.48 0.00 4.18
N PHE A 168 11.56 0.92 5.15
CA PHE A 168 12.81 1.44 5.73
C PHE A 168 12.60 1.72 7.21
N PRO A 169 13.61 1.49 8.07
CA PRO A 169 13.50 1.73 9.51
C PRO A 169 13.10 3.17 9.85
N GLU A 170 13.64 4.16 9.13
CA GLU A 170 13.41 5.60 9.35
C GLU A 170 11.95 6.02 9.06
N LYS A 171 11.24 5.22 8.28
CA LYS A 171 9.81 5.42 7.96
C LYS A 171 8.89 4.84 9.02
N CYS A 172 9.41 4.05 9.95
CA CYS A 172 8.63 3.39 10.98
C CYS A 172 8.55 4.23 12.26
N TRP A 173 7.39 4.20 12.92
CA TRP A 173 7.12 4.87 14.19
C TRP A 173 7.94 4.33 15.37
N GLY A 174 8.47 3.12 15.22
CA GLY A 174 9.39 2.49 16.16
C GLY A 174 8.80 1.34 16.96
N ASN A 175 9.61 0.30 17.15
CA ASN A 175 9.21 -0.96 17.79
C ASN A 175 8.78 -0.78 19.24
N ASN A 176 9.45 0.11 19.98
CA ASN A 176 9.14 0.40 21.39
C ASN A 176 7.76 1.04 21.54
N ASN A 177 7.40 1.95 20.63
CA ASN A 177 6.11 2.62 20.63
C ASN A 177 4.99 1.61 20.32
N PHE A 178 5.14 0.78 19.29
CA PHE A 178 4.20 -0.31 19.00
C PHE A 178 4.06 -1.28 20.19
N THR A 179 5.16 -1.65 20.83
CA THR A 179 5.12 -2.52 22.02
C THR A 179 4.32 -1.88 23.17
N LYS A 180 4.57 -0.60 23.45
CA LYS A 180 3.84 0.13 24.50
C LYS A 180 2.37 0.27 24.17
N LEU A 181 2.03 0.61 22.92
CA LEU A 181 0.66 0.72 22.44
C LEU A 181 -0.08 -0.63 22.55
N THR A 182 0.55 -1.72 22.11
CA THR A 182 -0.02 -3.07 22.22
C THR A 182 -0.35 -3.43 23.66
N LYS A 183 0.59 -3.19 24.60
CA LYS A 183 0.37 -3.43 26.03
C LYS A 183 -0.76 -2.57 26.60
N LEU A 184 -0.91 -1.35 26.10
CA LEU A 184 -1.99 -0.44 26.51
C LEU A 184 -3.35 -0.93 25.99
N LEU A 185 -3.45 -1.34 24.73
CA LEU A 185 -4.65 -1.90 24.11
C LEU A 185 -5.09 -3.20 24.81
N LEU A 186 -4.15 -4.06 25.19
CA LEU A 186 -4.44 -5.33 25.90
C LEU A 186 -5.02 -5.13 27.31
N LYS A 187 -4.96 -3.93 27.90
CA LYS A 187 -5.67 -3.62 29.17
C LYS A 187 -7.20 -3.69 29.01
N ASN A 188 -7.70 -3.39 27.79
CA ASN A 188 -9.11 -3.56 27.49
C ASN A 188 -9.40 -5.03 27.08
N LYS A 189 -10.23 -5.70 27.86
CA LYS A 189 -10.59 -7.12 27.63
C LYS A 189 -11.42 -7.35 26.37
N HIS A 190 -12.00 -6.29 25.82
CA HIS A 190 -12.80 -6.33 24.59
C HIS A 190 -11.98 -6.16 23.31
N TYR A 191 -10.65 -6.12 23.39
CA TYR A 191 -9.80 -6.03 22.22
C TYR A 191 -9.09 -7.35 21.93
N GLN A 192 -9.15 -7.77 20.67
CA GLN A 192 -8.39 -8.87 20.10
C GLN A 192 -7.41 -8.29 19.09
N LEU A 193 -6.14 -8.59 19.25
CA LEU A 193 -5.07 -8.00 18.47
C LEU A 193 -4.41 -9.04 17.57
N CYS A 194 -4.12 -8.66 16.32
CA CYS A 194 -3.33 -9.47 15.42
C CYS A 194 -2.16 -8.65 14.86
N ILE A 195 -0.94 -9.16 14.99
CA ILE A 195 0.25 -8.56 14.40
C ILE A 195 0.50 -9.23 13.06
N ILE A 196 0.58 -8.44 11.99
CA ILE A 196 0.91 -8.90 10.65
C ILE A 196 2.14 -8.16 10.10
N GLY A 197 2.90 -8.83 9.25
CA GLY A 197 4.11 -8.28 8.65
C GLY A 197 4.96 -9.35 8.00
N SER A 198 6.15 -8.97 7.56
CA SER A 198 7.16 -9.88 7.05
C SER A 198 7.79 -10.72 8.18
N LYS A 199 8.60 -11.69 7.83
CA LYS A 199 9.33 -12.52 8.81
C LYS A 199 10.27 -11.68 9.68
N GLU A 200 10.83 -10.62 9.12
CA GLU A 200 11.71 -9.67 9.81
C GLU A 200 10.95 -8.82 10.86
N ASP A 201 9.63 -8.75 10.74
CA ASP A 201 8.80 -7.97 11.65
C ASP A 201 8.37 -8.77 12.91
N LYS A 202 8.63 -10.08 12.95
CA LYS A 202 8.15 -10.99 14.01
C LYS A 202 8.47 -10.54 15.43
N ASN A 203 9.61 -9.89 15.62
CA ASN A 203 10.10 -9.43 16.92
C ASN A 203 9.97 -7.93 17.14
N ARG A 204 9.22 -7.21 16.30
CA ARG A 204 9.06 -5.76 16.45
C ARG A 204 8.15 -5.35 17.61
N ILE A 205 7.22 -6.22 17.99
CA ILE A 205 6.33 -6.01 19.13
C ILE A 205 6.64 -7.06 20.18
N LEU A 206 7.07 -6.61 21.35
CA LEU A 206 7.41 -7.45 22.50
C LEU A 206 6.27 -7.37 23.54
N ALA A 207 5.17 -8.02 23.23
CA ALA A 207 4.02 -8.17 24.13
C ALA A 207 3.50 -9.61 24.05
N ASN A 208 3.00 -10.12 25.16
CA ASN A 208 2.48 -11.47 25.28
C ASN A 208 1.09 -11.44 25.89
N ASP A 209 0.14 -12.04 25.22
CA ASP A 209 -1.17 -12.41 25.70
C ASP A 209 -1.65 -13.57 24.81
N SER A 210 -1.57 -14.79 25.30
CA SER A 210 -1.83 -16.00 24.50
C SER A 210 -3.29 -16.15 24.06
N THR A 211 -4.20 -15.39 24.64
CA THR A 211 -5.65 -15.50 24.36
C THR A 211 -6.15 -14.41 23.42
N ARG A 212 -5.52 -13.24 23.42
CA ARG A 212 -6.02 -12.06 22.69
C ARG A 212 -5.00 -11.38 21.79
N LEU A 213 -3.78 -11.90 21.73
CA LEU A 213 -2.71 -11.40 20.86
C LEU A 213 -2.17 -12.53 20.01
N THR A 214 -2.40 -12.47 18.72
CA THR A 214 -1.84 -13.41 17.73
C THR A 214 -0.77 -12.70 16.90
N ASN A 215 0.40 -13.31 16.76
CA ASN A 215 1.48 -12.77 15.92
C ASN A 215 1.68 -13.66 14.69
N LEU A 216 1.22 -13.22 13.54
CA LEU A 216 1.27 -13.91 12.26
C LEU A 216 2.35 -13.32 11.32
N CYS A 217 3.32 -12.56 11.83
CA CYS A 217 4.42 -12.04 11.02
C CYS A 217 5.22 -13.18 10.36
N GLY A 218 5.33 -13.12 9.03
CA GLY A 218 6.02 -14.12 8.21
C GLY A 218 5.26 -15.42 7.98
N GLU A 219 4.04 -15.54 8.49
CA GLU A 219 3.18 -16.72 8.35
C GLU A 219 2.10 -16.55 7.26
N LEU A 220 1.76 -15.31 6.93
CA LEU A 220 0.74 -14.98 5.95
C LEU A 220 1.35 -14.58 4.60
N ASN A 221 0.73 -15.02 3.52
CA ASN A 221 0.94 -14.42 2.21
C ASN A 221 0.15 -13.10 2.08
N LEU A 222 0.33 -12.38 0.95
CA LEU A 222 -0.31 -11.08 0.74
C LEU A 222 -1.84 -11.14 0.77
N ARG A 223 -2.44 -12.18 0.21
CA ARG A 223 -3.90 -12.32 0.19
C ARG A 223 -4.46 -12.66 1.58
N GLN A 224 -3.78 -13.54 2.30
CA GLN A 224 -4.12 -13.84 3.68
C GLN A 224 -4.01 -12.59 4.57
N SER A 225 -2.95 -11.78 4.37
CA SER A 225 -2.83 -10.48 5.07
C SER A 225 -3.99 -9.53 4.72
N ALA A 226 -4.40 -9.48 3.44
CA ALA A 226 -5.55 -8.69 3.02
C ALA A 226 -6.85 -9.19 3.66
N ALA A 227 -7.06 -10.51 3.73
CA ALA A 227 -8.22 -11.11 4.37
C ALA A 227 -8.25 -10.83 5.89
N MET A 228 -7.09 -10.88 6.57
CA MET A 228 -7.01 -10.48 7.99
C MET A 228 -7.41 -9.02 8.20
N VAL A 229 -6.97 -8.12 7.31
CA VAL A 229 -7.32 -6.69 7.37
C VAL A 229 -8.81 -6.48 7.11
N SER A 230 -9.41 -7.19 6.14
CA SER A 230 -10.84 -7.03 5.80
C SER A 230 -11.79 -7.38 6.95
N LEU A 231 -11.34 -8.18 7.91
CA LEU A 231 -12.10 -8.59 9.10
C LEU A 231 -11.79 -7.74 10.35
N ALA A 232 -10.91 -6.75 10.22
CA ALA A 232 -10.56 -5.90 11.34
C ALA A 232 -11.61 -4.80 11.57
N ASP A 233 -11.82 -4.41 12.82
CA ASP A 233 -12.58 -3.23 13.18
C ASP A 233 -11.69 -1.97 13.12
N PHE A 234 -10.36 -2.14 13.22
CA PHE A 234 -9.38 -1.04 13.14
C PHE A 234 -7.98 -1.52 12.71
N VAL A 235 -7.23 -0.68 12.01
CA VAL A 235 -5.85 -0.98 11.60
C VAL A 235 -4.89 0.08 12.12
N VAL A 236 -3.79 -0.34 12.74
CA VAL A 236 -2.67 0.54 13.13
C VAL A 236 -1.42 0.09 12.36
N CYS A 237 -0.87 0.96 11.56
CA CYS A 237 0.26 0.62 10.72
C CYS A 237 1.23 1.78 10.52
N ASN A 238 2.42 1.48 10.01
CA ASN A 238 3.25 2.49 9.35
C ASN A 238 2.74 2.74 7.92
N THR A 239 3.31 3.76 7.24
CA THR A 239 3.05 3.97 5.82
C THR A 239 3.58 2.80 4.98
N SER A 240 2.72 1.84 4.72
CA SER A 240 3.04 0.56 4.07
C SER A 240 1.81 -0.03 3.38
N LEU A 241 1.94 -1.27 2.89
CA LEU A 241 0.84 -2.00 2.28
C LEU A 241 -0.44 -2.00 3.13
N CYS A 242 -0.33 -2.15 4.46
CA CYS A 242 -1.49 -2.26 5.35
C CYS A 242 -2.37 -0.99 5.36
N MET A 243 -1.80 0.20 5.18
CA MET A 243 -2.57 1.43 4.98
C MET A 243 -3.47 1.34 3.74
N HIS A 244 -2.94 0.82 2.65
CA HIS A 244 -3.69 0.66 1.40
C HIS A 244 -4.71 -0.48 1.46
N LEU A 245 -4.41 -1.55 2.21
CA LEU A 245 -5.38 -2.63 2.48
C LEU A 245 -6.55 -2.12 3.31
N ALA A 246 -6.28 -1.33 4.36
CA ALA A 246 -7.34 -0.70 5.16
C ALA A 246 -8.23 0.19 4.27
N GLY A 247 -7.61 1.04 3.43
CA GLY A 247 -8.35 1.87 2.46
C GLY A 247 -9.16 1.05 1.45
N ALA A 248 -8.65 -0.09 0.99
CA ALA A 248 -9.35 -0.96 0.04
C ALA A 248 -10.64 -1.55 0.61
N PHE A 249 -10.68 -1.81 1.91
CA PHE A 249 -11.84 -2.39 2.61
C PHE A 249 -12.62 -1.38 3.45
N SER A 250 -12.31 -0.08 3.33
CA SER A 250 -12.92 1.01 4.12
C SER A 250 -12.81 0.79 5.63
N ILE A 251 -11.73 0.16 6.09
CA ILE A 251 -11.48 -0.09 7.50
C ILE A 251 -10.85 1.16 8.12
N PRO A 252 -11.40 1.69 9.22
CA PRO A 252 -10.79 2.79 9.96
C PRO A 252 -9.35 2.48 10.34
N SER A 253 -8.44 3.44 10.12
CA SER A 253 -7.02 3.18 10.33
C SER A 253 -6.25 4.38 10.87
N LEU A 254 -5.20 4.08 11.61
CA LEU A 254 -4.19 5.03 12.07
C LEU A 254 -2.85 4.68 11.43
N THR A 255 -2.38 5.55 10.54
CA THR A 255 -1.05 5.44 9.93
C THR A 255 -0.06 6.31 10.70
N LEU A 256 0.96 5.68 11.25
CA LEU A 256 1.98 6.29 12.08
C LEU A 256 3.27 6.47 11.29
N LEU A 257 3.68 7.72 11.11
CA LEU A 257 4.88 8.08 10.37
C LEU A 257 6.12 8.11 11.26
N GLY A 258 7.23 7.60 10.75
CA GLY A 258 8.55 7.77 11.34
C GLY A 258 9.15 9.15 11.04
N GLU A 259 10.39 9.36 11.47
CA GLU A 259 11.10 10.64 11.39
C GLU A 259 11.46 11.07 9.95
N TRP A 260 11.43 10.15 9.01
CA TRP A 260 11.67 10.41 7.57
C TRP A 260 10.70 11.43 6.98
N TYR A 261 9.46 11.49 7.47
CA TYR A 261 8.44 12.33 6.87
C TYR A 261 8.38 13.69 7.55
N ASP A 262 8.39 14.76 6.75
CA ASP A 262 8.34 16.14 7.24
C ASP A 262 6.94 16.61 7.61
N SER A 263 5.90 16.02 6.99
CA SER A 263 4.51 16.44 7.22
C SER A 263 3.54 15.27 7.15
N ALA A 264 2.83 15.05 8.26
CA ALA A 264 1.70 14.11 8.33
C ALA A 264 0.50 14.63 7.52
N GLU A 265 0.27 15.95 7.50
CA GLU A 265 -0.81 16.59 6.72
C GLU A 265 -0.61 16.35 5.21
N LEU A 266 0.61 16.55 4.70
CA LEU A 266 0.91 16.31 3.30
C LEU A 266 0.76 14.81 2.96
N HIS A 267 1.22 13.93 3.83
CA HIS A 267 1.09 12.49 3.62
C HIS A 267 -0.38 12.05 3.61
N GLN A 268 -1.22 12.59 4.53
CA GLN A 268 -2.67 12.35 4.54
C GLN A 268 -3.32 12.81 3.23
N LYS A 269 -2.92 13.97 2.72
CA LYS A 269 -3.45 14.53 1.48
C LYS A 269 -3.07 13.68 0.26
N GLN A 270 -1.82 13.20 0.18
CA GLN A 270 -1.32 12.40 -0.93
C GLN A 270 -1.83 10.96 -0.94
N TRP A 271 -1.89 10.32 0.24
CA TRP A 271 -2.05 8.87 0.37
C TRP A 271 -3.19 8.43 1.27
N GLY A 272 -3.78 9.35 2.06
CA GLY A 272 -4.82 9.02 3.02
C GLY A 272 -6.15 8.65 2.36
N TYR A 273 -6.96 7.91 3.09
CA TYR A 273 -8.33 7.54 2.74
C TYR A 273 -9.31 8.26 3.67
N PRO A 274 -10.61 8.38 3.32
CA PRO A 274 -11.59 9.04 4.18
C PRO A 274 -11.64 8.49 5.60
N GLU A 275 -11.48 7.17 5.75
CA GLU A 275 -11.53 6.45 7.03
C GLU A 275 -10.16 6.40 7.73
N SER A 276 -9.11 7.00 7.14
CA SER A 276 -7.75 6.95 7.69
C SER A 276 -7.36 8.24 8.39
N THR A 277 -6.59 8.11 9.47
CA THR A 277 -5.87 9.21 10.12
C THR A 277 -4.36 8.96 9.98
N VAL A 278 -3.62 9.98 9.54
CA VAL A 278 -2.14 9.93 9.48
C VAL A 278 -1.58 10.84 10.57
N LYS A 279 -0.62 10.33 11.33
CA LYS A 279 0.06 11.08 12.41
C LYS A 279 1.58 10.94 12.31
N GLY A 280 2.27 12.05 12.58
CA GLY A 280 3.72 12.19 12.53
C GLY A 280 4.13 13.60 12.91
N LYS A 281 5.20 14.11 12.33
CA LYS A 281 5.58 15.52 12.47
C LYS A 281 4.54 16.42 11.82
N GLU A 282 4.33 17.59 12.39
CA GLU A 282 3.42 18.62 11.88
C GLU A 282 4.18 19.95 11.74
N LEU A 283 4.42 20.37 10.51
CA LEU A 283 5.18 21.59 10.22
C LEU A 283 4.50 22.86 10.79
N LYS A 284 3.17 22.95 10.69
CA LYS A 284 2.41 24.12 11.15
C LYS A 284 2.36 24.27 12.68
N ALA A 285 2.47 23.18 13.41
CA ALA A 285 2.42 23.18 14.88
C ALA A 285 3.81 23.26 15.53
N PHE A 286 4.89 23.46 14.73
CA PHE A 286 6.28 23.35 15.20
C PHE A 286 6.57 22.03 15.95
N ARG A 287 5.84 20.99 15.60
CA ARG A 287 5.91 19.69 16.23
C ARG A 287 7.01 18.88 15.58
N ASN A 288 8.20 18.88 16.18
CA ASN A 288 9.32 18.06 15.74
C ASN A 288 9.24 16.61 16.25
N GLN A 289 8.16 16.25 16.95
CA GLN A 289 8.00 14.93 17.55
C GLN A 289 7.00 14.09 16.74
N THR A 290 7.31 12.79 16.62
CA THR A 290 6.35 11.80 16.13
C THR A 290 5.18 11.66 17.09
N CYS A 291 4.07 11.06 16.64
CA CYS A 291 2.89 10.78 17.47
C CYS A 291 3.27 10.04 18.77
N SER A 292 2.76 10.47 19.91
CA SER A 292 2.96 9.77 21.18
C SER A 292 2.08 8.53 21.31
N VAL A 293 2.45 7.60 22.20
CA VAL A 293 1.67 6.37 22.45
C VAL A 293 0.29 6.69 23.01
N SER A 294 0.17 7.70 23.89
CA SER A 294 -1.12 8.14 24.44
C SER A 294 -2.02 8.73 23.37
N GLU A 295 -1.49 9.60 22.52
CA GLU A 295 -2.22 10.18 21.38
C GLU A 295 -2.68 9.09 20.40
N ALA A 296 -1.81 8.14 20.07
CA ALA A 296 -2.19 7.02 19.21
C ALA A 296 -3.32 6.18 19.81
N TYR A 297 -3.27 5.94 21.11
CA TYR A 297 -4.33 5.21 21.82
C TYR A 297 -5.67 5.94 21.79
N GLU A 298 -5.68 7.24 22.08
CA GLU A 298 -6.90 8.08 22.03
C GLU A 298 -7.53 8.09 20.63
N LEU A 299 -6.70 8.21 19.57
CA LEU A 299 -7.19 8.18 18.19
C LEU A 299 -7.80 6.83 17.80
N ILE A 300 -7.27 5.72 18.32
CA ILE A 300 -7.85 4.40 18.12
C ILE A 300 -9.22 4.31 18.79
N LEU A 301 -9.36 4.82 20.03
CA LEU A 301 -10.64 4.83 20.72
C LEU A 301 -11.69 5.61 19.93
N LEU A 302 -11.36 6.83 19.50
CA LEU A 302 -12.23 7.68 18.70
C LEU A 302 -12.66 7.00 17.39
N GLY A 303 -11.72 6.37 16.66
CA GLY A 303 -12.03 5.69 15.43
C GLY A 303 -12.93 4.46 15.62
N LEU A 304 -12.76 3.72 16.71
CA LEU A 304 -13.63 2.56 17.05
C LEU A 304 -15.05 3.00 17.47
N GLU A 305 -15.20 4.17 18.09
CA GLU A 305 -16.50 4.73 18.46
C GLU A 305 -17.28 5.20 17.23
N GLN A 306 -16.63 5.87 16.30
CA GLN A 306 -17.23 6.35 15.05
C GLN A 306 -17.76 5.20 14.18
N SER A 307 -17.04 4.07 14.12
CA SER A 307 -17.47 2.87 13.41
C SER A 307 -18.77 2.26 13.98
N ASN A 308 -19.02 2.42 15.27
CA ASN A 308 -20.26 1.93 15.91
C ASN A 308 -21.49 2.80 15.59
N SER A 309 -21.28 4.04 15.18
CA SER A 309 -22.36 5.00 14.89
C SER A 309 -22.85 4.91 13.44
N GLN A 310 -22.13 4.20 12.57
CA GLN A 310 -22.44 4.04 11.14
C GLN A 310 -23.05 2.67 10.80
N ASN A 311 -23.07 1.74 11.75
CA ASN A 311 -23.76 0.44 11.67
C ASN A 311 -25.05 0.44 12.51
#